data_0486d1e3e974b1dfedd0f44057b95ee0
#
_entry.id   0486d1e3e974b1dfedd0f44057b95ee0
#
_cell.length_a   1.000
_cell.length_b   1.000
_cell.length_c   1.000
_cell.angle_alpha   90.00
_cell.angle_beta   90.00
_cell.angle_gamma   90.00
#
_symmetry.space_group_name_H-M   'P 1'
#
loop_
_entity.id
_entity.type
_entity.pdbx_description
1 polymer ?
#
loop_
_entity_poly.entity_id
_entity_poly.type
_entity_poly.pdbx_seq_one_letter_code
_entity_poly.pdbx_strand_id
1 'polypeptide(L)'
;MATDLSHIRNFSIIAHIDHGKSTLADRFIQVCGGLTEREMAEQILDTLDIERERGITIKAQSVTLYYDARDGRRYQLNFIDTPGHVDFTYEVSRSLAACEGALLVVDAGQGVEAQSVATCYTAIDQGLEVIPVLNKMDLPQAEPERVRQEIEEIIGLDASEAVMASAKTGLGVEEVLEEIVKKIPPPTGDVDADLSALIIDSWFDNYLGVVSLVRVMSGALKKGDKIIAKSIGKGHVVDSVGVFTPKRKTTDKLEVGEVGFIVAGIKDIQGAPVGDTLTLAKTPEVKSLAGFKRIKPQVYAGLFPISSDDFEDFRDALEKLTLNDASLYYEPENSDALGFGFRCGFLGMLHMEIIQERLEREYDLSLITTAPTVVYEVELASGETINVDSPSDLPPVNDIAEMREPIVVANILVPQEHLGNVITLCEHKRGEQKNMHFLGRQVSLRYELPMNEVVLDFFDRLKSVSRGYASLDYQFERFQAASLVRLDVLINGDRVDALALIVHRDQAQSKGRMLVEKMKDLIPRQMYDVAIQAAIGGHIIARSTVKALRKNVTAKCYGGDITRKKKLLEKQKEGKKRMKQVGSVEVPQEAFLAVLKMDS
;
A
#
# COMPACT_ATOMS: atom_id res chain seq x y z
N MET A 1 -23.99 32.42 -11.22
CA MET A 1 -25.10 31.58 -11.68
C MET A 1 -24.95 30.27 -10.96
N ALA A 2 -26.03 29.66 -10.47
CA ALA A 2 -25.96 28.32 -9.90
C ALA A 2 -25.49 27.37 -11.01
N THR A 3 -24.55 26.50 -10.71
CA THR A 3 -24.06 25.51 -11.67
C THR A 3 -25.20 24.52 -11.94
N ASP A 4 -25.59 24.38 -13.20
CA ASP A 4 -26.61 23.41 -13.59
C ASP A 4 -26.04 21.99 -13.42
N LEU A 5 -26.59 21.23 -12.47
CA LEU A 5 -26.15 19.86 -12.17
C LEU A 5 -26.10 18.96 -13.41
N SER A 6 -26.97 19.21 -14.40
CA SER A 6 -27.00 18.44 -15.64
C SER A 6 -25.69 18.52 -16.44
N HIS A 7 -24.86 19.53 -16.18
CA HIS A 7 -23.57 19.74 -16.84
C HIS A 7 -22.36 19.33 -16.01
N ILE A 8 -22.55 18.66 -14.85
CA ILE A 8 -21.46 18.14 -14.04
C ILE A 8 -21.33 16.63 -14.28
N ARG A 9 -20.07 16.15 -14.38
CA ARG A 9 -19.75 14.71 -14.42
C ARG A 9 -18.60 14.43 -13.45
N ASN A 10 -18.86 13.54 -12.49
CA ASN A 10 -17.83 13.10 -11.53
C ASN A 10 -17.46 11.66 -11.87
N PHE A 11 -16.22 11.43 -12.17
CA PHE A 11 -15.74 10.12 -12.59
C PHE A 11 -14.33 9.85 -12.15
N SER A 12 -13.98 8.56 -12.14
CA SER A 12 -12.64 8.06 -11.86
C SER A 12 -12.15 7.15 -12.98
N ILE A 13 -10.86 6.85 -13.00
CA ILE A 13 -10.28 5.85 -13.91
C ILE A 13 -9.88 4.62 -13.10
N ILE A 14 -10.42 3.47 -13.49
CA ILE A 14 -10.04 2.15 -13.02
C ILE A 14 -9.10 1.55 -14.07
N ALA A 15 -7.89 1.18 -13.66
CA ALA A 15 -6.92 0.56 -14.54
C ALA A 15 -5.95 -0.30 -13.74
N HIS A 16 -5.44 -1.36 -14.35
CA HIS A 16 -4.27 -2.05 -13.83
C HIS A 16 -3.01 -1.20 -13.98
N ILE A 17 -1.96 -1.52 -13.24
CA ILE A 17 -0.64 -0.90 -13.38
C ILE A 17 -0.19 -1.02 -14.84
N ASP A 18 0.41 0.03 -15.38
CA ASP A 18 0.87 0.11 -16.77
C ASP A 18 -0.20 0.05 -17.87
N HIS A 19 -1.50 0.02 -17.58
CA HIS A 19 -2.55 0.12 -18.60
C HIS A 19 -2.73 1.54 -19.17
N GLY A 20 -1.98 2.53 -18.65
CA GLY A 20 -1.92 3.88 -19.18
C GLY A 20 -2.89 4.87 -18.55
N LYS A 21 -3.28 4.66 -17.29
CA LYS A 21 -4.17 5.51 -16.50
C LYS A 21 -3.67 6.96 -16.44
N SER A 22 -2.46 7.20 -15.90
CA SER A 22 -1.89 8.54 -15.73
C SER A 22 -1.66 9.24 -17.07
N THR A 23 -1.26 8.48 -18.12
CA THR A 23 -1.12 9.04 -19.47
C THR A 23 -2.47 9.50 -20.06
N LEU A 24 -3.56 8.75 -19.80
CA LEU A 24 -4.91 9.13 -20.25
C LEU A 24 -5.40 10.37 -19.48
N ALA A 25 -5.13 10.43 -18.19
CA ALA A 25 -5.42 11.61 -17.36
C ALA A 25 -4.73 12.87 -17.87
N ASP A 26 -3.44 12.79 -18.21
CA ASP A 26 -2.67 13.88 -18.82
C ASP A 26 -3.31 14.35 -20.14
N ARG A 27 -3.83 13.42 -20.97
CA ARG A 27 -4.54 13.77 -22.21
C ARG A 27 -5.85 14.50 -21.95
N PHE A 28 -6.61 14.10 -20.94
CA PHE A 28 -7.83 14.83 -20.55
C PHE A 28 -7.49 16.27 -20.14
N ILE A 29 -6.45 16.47 -19.33
CA ILE A 29 -5.98 17.80 -18.93
C ILE A 29 -5.58 18.63 -20.16
N GLN A 30 -4.88 18.01 -21.11
CA GLN A 30 -4.44 18.67 -22.35
C GLN A 30 -5.63 19.07 -23.23
N VAL A 31 -6.55 18.15 -23.53
CA VAL A 31 -7.70 18.39 -24.41
C VAL A 31 -8.65 19.43 -23.81
N CYS A 32 -8.88 19.38 -22.50
CA CYS A 32 -9.72 20.35 -21.80
C CYS A 32 -9.03 21.69 -21.52
N GLY A 33 -7.77 21.88 -21.95
CA GLY A 33 -7.04 23.14 -21.78
C GLY A 33 -6.72 23.48 -20.31
N GLY A 34 -6.60 22.48 -19.44
CA GLY A 34 -6.28 22.67 -18.02
C GLY A 34 -4.88 23.25 -17.79
N LEU A 35 -3.93 22.98 -18.69
CA LEU A 35 -2.57 23.50 -18.70
C LEU A 35 -2.15 23.90 -20.12
N THR A 36 -1.21 24.85 -20.22
CA THR A 36 -0.58 25.22 -21.48
C THR A 36 0.45 24.15 -21.90
N GLU A 37 0.75 24.03 -23.20
CA GLU A 37 1.76 23.09 -23.71
C GLU A 37 3.13 23.19 -23.00
N ARG A 38 3.51 24.38 -22.53
CA ARG A 38 4.77 24.61 -21.80
C ARG A 38 4.74 24.16 -20.35
N GLU A 39 3.56 24.03 -19.78
CA GLU A 39 3.34 23.58 -18.40
C GLU A 39 3.05 22.09 -18.32
N MET A 40 2.81 21.44 -19.48
CA MET A 40 2.59 20.00 -19.55
C MET A 40 3.90 19.27 -19.21
N ALA A 41 3.81 18.40 -18.22
CA ALA A 41 4.84 17.41 -17.87
C ALA A 41 4.21 16.01 -17.97
N GLU A 42 5.02 15.00 -17.96
CA GLU A 42 4.50 13.62 -17.84
C GLU A 42 4.00 13.41 -16.41
N GLN A 43 2.89 12.69 -16.26
CA GLN A 43 2.28 12.33 -14.97
C GLN A 43 2.02 13.54 -14.06
N ILE A 44 1.27 14.52 -14.58
CA ILE A 44 0.99 15.79 -13.89
C ILE A 44 0.31 15.60 -12.53
N LEU A 45 -0.54 14.57 -12.42
CA LEU A 45 -1.29 14.27 -11.20
C LEU A 45 -0.47 13.49 -10.18
N ASP A 46 0.59 12.81 -10.59
CA ASP A 46 1.50 12.12 -9.69
C ASP A 46 2.42 13.15 -9.02
N THR A 47 1.99 13.68 -7.88
CA THR A 47 2.66 14.80 -7.20
C THR A 47 3.83 14.39 -6.33
N LEU A 48 3.88 13.14 -5.89
CA LEU A 48 4.99 12.59 -5.12
C LEU A 48 6.11 12.13 -6.06
N ASP A 49 7.35 12.40 -5.70
CA ASP A 49 8.50 11.93 -6.49
C ASP A 49 8.53 10.39 -6.56
N ILE A 50 8.11 9.71 -5.49
CA ILE A 50 7.97 8.26 -5.42
C ILE A 50 6.98 7.73 -6.47
N GLU A 51 5.87 8.41 -6.71
CA GLU A 51 4.88 8.03 -7.73
C GLU A 51 5.50 8.00 -9.11
N ARG A 52 6.25 9.06 -9.45
CA ARG A 52 6.94 9.18 -10.75
C ARG A 52 8.06 8.17 -10.93
N GLU A 53 8.87 7.95 -9.88
CA GLU A 53 9.98 6.99 -9.90
C GLU A 53 9.49 5.55 -10.06
N ARG A 54 8.38 5.19 -9.38
CA ARG A 54 7.82 3.84 -9.42
C ARG A 54 6.79 3.63 -10.54
N GLY A 55 6.34 4.70 -11.20
CA GLY A 55 5.33 4.66 -12.25
C GLY A 55 3.94 4.25 -11.76
N ILE A 56 3.63 4.48 -10.49
CA ILE A 56 2.35 4.13 -9.86
C ILE A 56 1.73 5.34 -9.17
N THR A 57 0.43 5.49 -9.27
CA THR A 57 -0.31 6.44 -8.44
C THR A 57 -0.49 5.86 -7.04
N ILE A 58 -0.08 6.59 -6.04
CA ILE A 58 -0.19 6.21 -4.62
C ILE A 58 -1.39 6.92 -4.00
N LYS A 59 -1.52 8.22 -4.26
CA LYS A 59 -2.53 9.07 -3.67
C LYS A 59 -3.56 9.54 -4.69
N ALA A 60 -4.83 9.46 -4.32
CA ALA A 60 -5.90 10.00 -5.14
C ALA A 60 -5.77 11.52 -5.29
N GLN A 61 -5.85 12.01 -6.52
CA GLN A 61 -5.85 13.42 -6.87
C GLN A 61 -7.16 13.78 -7.56
N SER A 62 -7.69 14.96 -7.29
CA SER A 62 -8.89 15.45 -7.98
C SER A 62 -8.56 16.63 -8.88
N VAL A 63 -9.15 16.65 -10.07
CA VAL A 63 -9.01 17.75 -11.03
C VAL A 63 -10.37 18.11 -11.59
N THR A 64 -10.66 19.40 -11.60
CA THR A 64 -11.83 19.95 -12.27
C THR A 64 -11.42 20.47 -13.65
N LEU A 65 -11.99 19.89 -14.69
CA LEU A 65 -11.76 20.25 -16.09
C LEU A 65 -13.06 20.81 -16.69
N TYR A 66 -12.92 21.60 -17.74
CA TYR A 66 -14.06 22.11 -18.50
C TYR A 66 -13.94 21.63 -19.94
N TYR A 67 -14.98 20.95 -20.40
CA TYR A 67 -15.03 20.36 -21.73
C TYR A 67 -16.21 20.93 -22.54
N ASP A 68 -15.89 21.45 -23.72
CA ASP A 68 -16.88 21.94 -24.68
C ASP A 68 -17.28 20.76 -25.60
N ALA A 69 -18.40 20.11 -25.28
CA ALA A 69 -18.84 18.89 -25.96
C ALA A 69 -19.46 19.16 -27.33
N ARG A 70 -19.56 18.11 -28.15
CA ARG A 70 -20.10 18.18 -29.53
C ARG A 70 -21.59 18.60 -29.57
N ASP A 71 -22.31 18.47 -28.45
CA ASP A 71 -23.68 18.96 -28.31
C ASP A 71 -23.80 20.50 -28.17
N GLY A 72 -22.64 21.20 -28.16
CA GLY A 72 -22.52 22.66 -28.02
C GLY A 72 -22.64 23.15 -26.59
N ARG A 73 -22.63 22.27 -25.60
CA ARG A 73 -22.67 22.61 -24.17
C ARG A 73 -21.32 22.46 -23.54
N ARG A 74 -21.09 23.24 -22.49
CA ARG A 74 -19.89 23.16 -21.68
C ARG A 74 -20.15 22.38 -20.41
N TYR A 75 -19.36 21.32 -20.20
CA TYR A 75 -19.46 20.43 -19.05
C TYR A 75 -18.30 20.68 -18.08
N GLN A 76 -18.60 20.57 -16.79
CA GLN A 76 -17.62 20.49 -15.72
C GLN A 76 -17.36 19.03 -15.42
N LEU A 77 -16.14 18.59 -15.67
CA LEU A 77 -15.66 17.24 -15.46
C LEU A 77 -14.80 17.21 -14.19
N ASN A 78 -15.29 16.62 -13.14
CA ASN A 78 -14.53 16.40 -11.92
C ASN A 78 -13.93 14.99 -12.01
N PHE A 79 -12.67 14.93 -12.33
CA PHE A 79 -11.92 13.70 -12.46
C PHE A 79 -11.18 13.42 -11.16
N ILE A 80 -11.31 12.20 -10.63
CA ILE A 80 -10.58 11.73 -9.45
C ILE A 80 -9.67 10.60 -9.90
N ASP A 81 -8.35 10.86 -9.88
CA ASP A 81 -7.35 9.85 -10.18
C ASP A 81 -7.19 8.89 -9.00
N THR A 82 -7.18 7.58 -9.26
CA THR A 82 -7.16 6.55 -8.22
C THR A 82 -5.92 5.67 -8.35
N PRO A 83 -5.37 5.17 -7.23
CA PRO A 83 -4.34 4.14 -7.27
C PRO A 83 -4.79 2.89 -8.02
N GLY A 84 -3.85 2.18 -8.64
CA GLY A 84 -4.12 0.93 -9.38
C GLY A 84 -3.69 -0.34 -8.64
N HIS A 85 -3.07 -0.25 -7.46
CA HIS A 85 -2.51 -1.39 -6.73
C HIS A 85 -3.46 -1.90 -5.63
N VAL A 86 -3.45 -3.21 -5.38
CA VAL A 86 -4.32 -3.85 -4.38
C VAL A 86 -4.17 -3.28 -2.97
N ASP A 87 -2.96 -2.90 -2.56
CA ASP A 87 -2.71 -2.32 -1.24
C ASP A 87 -3.45 -0.98 -1.03
N PHE A 88 -3.87 -0.30 -2.10
CA PHE A 88 -4.58 0.98 -2.05
C PHE A 88 -6.08 0.86 -2.35
N THR A 89 -6.66 -0.34 -2.28
CA THR A 89 -8.10 -0.57 -2.55
C THR A 89 -9.00 0.32 -1.68
N TYR A 90 -8.55 0.68 -0.47
CA TYR A 90 -9.27 1.60 0.40
C TYR A 90 -9.37 3.01 -0.18
N GLU A 91 -8.28 3.54 -0.73
CA GLU A 91 -8.27 4.85 -1.40
C GLU A 91 -9.13 4.85 -2.65
N VAL A 92 -9.08 3.75 -3.42
CA VAL A 92 -9.94 3.56 -4.60
C VAL A 92 -11.40 3.59 -4.20
N SER A 93 -11.81 2.84 -3.19
CA SER A 93 -13.20 2.79 -2.73
C SER A 93 -13.72 4.16 -2.28
N ARG A 94 -12.89 4.97 -1.61
CA ARG A 94 -13.23 6.34 -1.19
C ARG A 94 -13.41 7.28 -2.40
N SER A 95 -12.52 7.19 -3.34
CA SER A 95 -12.56 8.01 -4.56
C SER A 95 -13.77 7.68 -5.40
N LEU A 96 -14.10 6.40 -5.56
CA LEU A 96 -15.30 5.96 -6.26
C LEU A 96 -16.59 6.46 -5.59
N ALA A 97 -16.65 6.51 -4.26
CA ALA A 97 -17.81 7.04 -3.52
C ALA A 97 -18.10 8.53 -3.79
N ALA A 98 -17.15 9.25 -4.38
CA ALA A 98 -17.32 10.64 -4.81
C ALA A 98 -17.72 10.78 -6.28
N CYS A 99 -17.93 9.67 -6.99
CA CYS A 99 -18.20 9.63 -8.42
C CYS A 99 -19.57 9.07 -8.74
N GLU A 100 -20.10 9.42 -9.92
CA GLU A 100 -21.26 8.80 -10.54
C GLU A 100 -20.87 7.79 -11.62
N GLY A 101 -19.60 7.80 -12.08
CA GLY A 101 -19.13 6.86 -13.07
C GLY A 101 -17.66 6.55 -12.98
N ALA A 102 -17.22 5.53 -13.73
CA ALA A 102 -15.83 5.12 -13.82
C ALA A 102 -15.47 4.70 -15.24
N LEU A 103 -14.23 4.97 -15.65
CA LEU A 103 -13.66 4.42 -16.88
C LEU A 103 -12.87 3.16 -16.55
N LEU A 104 -13.25 2.04 -17.12
CA LEU A 104 -12.46 0.81 -17.05
C LEU A 104 -11.46 0.79 -18.21
N VAL A 105 -10.21 1.16 -17.93
CA VAL A 105 -9.15 1.24 -18.95
C VAL A 105 -8.37 -0.06 -18.99
N VAL A 106 -8.42 -0.74 -20.13
CA VAL A 106 -7.75 -2.04 -20.36
C VAL A 106 -6.75 -1.88 -21.50
N ASP A 107 -5.54 -2.39 -21.30
CA ASP A 107 -4.53 -2.50 -22.37
C ASP A 107 -5.00 -3.50 -23.43
N ALA A 108 -5.15 -3.04 -24.68
CA ALA A 108 -5.63 -3.88 -25.79
C ALA A 108 -4.67 -5.03 -26.17
N GLY A 109 -3.42 -4.99 -25.70
CA GLY A 109 -2.45 -6.07 -25.89
C GLY A 109 -2.43 -7.08 -24.74
N GLN A 110 -2.51 -6.58 -23.49
CA GLN A 110 -2.44 -7.43 -22.28
C GLN A 110 -3.79 -8.07 -21.96
N GLY A 111 -4.88 -7.30 -22.02
CA GLY A 111 -6.23 -7.77 -21.67
C GLY A 111 -6.61 -7.48 -20.22
N VAL A 112 -7.59 -8.24 -19.71
CA VAL A 112 -8.16 -8.07 -18.37
C VAL A 112 -7.24 -8.65 -17.30
N GLU A 113 -7.04 -7.90 -16.23
CA GLU A 113 -6.21 -8.26 -15.06
C GLU A 113 -7.06 -8.34 -13.78
N ALA A 114 -6.66 -9.19 -12.80
CA ALA A 114 -7.45 -9.46 -11.60
C ALA A 114 -7.81 -8.20 -10.79
N GLN A 115 -6.89 -7.26 -10.68
CA GLN A 115 -7.12 -6.00 -9.96
C GLN A 115 -8.18 -5.13 -10.64
N SER A 116 -8.18 -5.07 -11.98
CA SER A 116 -9.22 -4.34 -12.74
C SER A 116 -10.60 -4.95 -12.50
N VAL A 117 -10.69 -6.28 -12.42
CA VAL A 117 -11.94 -7.00 -12.12
C VAL A 117 -12.45 -6.63 -10.73
N ALA A 118 -11.60 -6.74 -9.69
CA ALA A 118 -11.98 -6.45 -8.31
C ALA A 118 -12.42 -5.00 -8.12
N THR A 119 -11.69 -4.05 -8.72
CA THR A 119 -12.03 -2.62 -8.64
C THR A 119 -13.30 -2.30 -9.43
N CYS A 120 -13.50 -2.94 -10.58
CA CYS A 120 -14.72 -2.79 -11.38
C CYS A 120 -15.96 -3.26 -10.61
N TYR A 121 -15.90 -4.40 -9.93
CA TYR A 121 -16.98 -4.85 -9.06
C TYR A 121 -17.24 -3.87 -7.91
N THR A 122 -16.19 -3.30 -7.31
CA THR A 122 -16.34 -2.27 -6.29
C THR A 122 -17.11 -1.05 -6.83
N ALA A 123 -16.86 -0.63 -8.08
CA ALA A 123 -17.57 0.46 -8.72
C ALA A 123 -19.05 0.09 -8.98
N ILE A 124 -19.30 -1.11 -9.51
CA ILE A 124 -20.66 -1.62 -9.78
C ILE A 124 -21.48 -1.74 -8.49
N ASP A 125 -20.89 -2.27 -7.42
CA ASP A 125 -21.53 -2.42 -6.09
C ASP A 125 -21.91 -1.05 -5.48
N GLN A 126 -21.16 0.00 -5.82
CA GLN A 126 -21.49 1.38 -5.43
C GLN A 126 -22.50 2.05 -6.38
N GLY A 127 -22.95 1.36 -7.43
CA GLY A 127 -23.93 1.85 -8.37
C GLY A 127 -23.40 2.83 -9.42
N LEU A 128 -22.08 2.81 -9.69
CA LEU A 128 -21.47 3.67 -10.69
C LEU A 128 -21.72 3.13 -12.11
N GLU A 129 -21.89 4.05 -13.06
CA GLU A 129 -21.85 3.71 -14.50
C GLU A 129 -20.40 3.43 -14.92
N VAL A 130 -20.13 2.26 -15.50
CA VAL A 130 -18.77 1.87 -15.91
C VAL A 130 -18.66 1.85 -17.43
N ILE A 131 -17.72 2.65 -17.97
CA ILE A 131 -17.45 2.76 -19.41
C ILE A 131 -16.13 2.03 -19.73
N PRO A 132 -16.15 0.94 -20.54
CA PRO A 132 -14.95 0.26 -20.96
C PRO A 132 -14.19 1.06 -22.03
N VAL A 133 -12.85 1.18 -21.84
CA VAL A 133 -11.92 1.87 -22.75
C VAL A 133 -10.76 0.93 -23.06
N LEU A 134 -10.56 0.60 -24.33
CA LEU A 134 -9.43 -0.19 -24.82
C LEU A 134 -8.28 0.75 -25.18
N ASN A 135 -7.27 0.78 -24.35
CA ASN A 135 -6.11 1.66 -24.51
C ASN A 135 -4.95 0.98 -25.25
N LYS A 136 -3.97 1.77 -25.63
CA LYS A 136 -2.76 1.36 -26.36
C LYS A 136 -3.03 0.75 -27.73
N MET A 137 -4.05 1.26 -28.42
CA MET A 137 -4.40 0.84 -29.79
C MET A 137 -3.31 1.11 -30.83
N ASP A 138 -2.29 1.91 -30.48
CA ASP A 138 -1.11 2.17 -31.29
C ASP A 138 -0.10 1.01 -31.32
N LEU A 139 -0.23 0.03 -30.45
CA LEU A 139 0.70 -1.09 -30.35
C LEU A 139 0.36 -2.20 -31.34
N PRO A 140 1.37 -2.84 -32.00
CA PRO A 140 1.14 -3.93 -32.96
C PRO A 140 0.43 -5.15 -32.37
N GLN A 141 0.55 -5.38 -31.06
CA GLN A 141 -0.08 -6.50 -30.34
C GLN A 141 -1.50 -6.19 -29.84
N ALA A 142 -2.07 -5.04 -30.19
CA ALA A 142 -3.43 -4.71 -29.79
C ALA A 142 -4.44 -5.66 -30.47
N GLU A 143 -5.23 -6.36 -29.66
CA GLU A 143 -6.28 -7.30 -30.07
C GLU A 143 -7.65 -6.86 -29.47
N PRO A 144 -8.28 -5.79 -29.99
CA PRO A 144 -9.47 -5.21 -29.36
C PRO A 144 -10.64 -6.17 -29.24
N GLU A 145 -10.89 -7.00 -30.24
CA GLU A 145 -12.00 -7.95 -30.21
C GLU A 145 -11.82 -9.02 -29.13
N ARG A 146 -10.58 -9.50 -28.94
CA ARG A 146 -10.25 -10.43 -27.85
C ARG A 146 -10.51 -9.78 -26.48
N VAL A 147 -10.05 -8.55 -26.31
CA VAL A 147 -10.17 -7.86 -25.01
C VAL A 147 -11.63 -7.49 -24.71
N ARG A 148 -12.45 -7.15 -25.72
CA ARG A 148 -13.90 -6.99 -25.54
C ARG A 148 -14.53 -8.28 -25.00
N GLN A 149 -14.22 -9.39 -25.62
CA GLN A 149 -14.73 -10.70 -25.18
C GLN A 149 -14.26 -11.04 -23.76
N GLU A 150 -13.01 -10.75 -23.40
CA GLU A 150 -12.49 -10.94 -22.03
C GLU A 150 -13.26 -10.08 -21.01
N ILE A 151 -13.57 -8.82 -21.32
CA ILE A 151 -14.36 -7.94 -20.44
C ILE A 151 -15.76 -8.54 -20.24
N GLU A 152 -16.42 -9.01 -21.29
CA GLU A 152 -17.76 -9.61 -21.22
C GLU A 152 -17.75 -10.94 -20.45
N GLU A 153 -16.77 -11.83 -20.72
CA GLU A 153 -16.72 -13.16 -20.09
C GLU A 153 -16.22 -13.13 -18.64
N ILE A 154 -15.25 -12.25 -18.32
CA ILE A 154 -14.60 -12.23 -17.00
C ILE A 154 -15.33 -11.28 -16.05
N ILE A 155 -15.71 -10.10 -16.51
CA ILE A 155 -16.34 -9.06 -15.69
C ILE A 155 -17.86 -9.11 -15.78
N GLY A 156 -18.41 -9.51 -16.94
CA GLY A 156 -19.82 -9.48 -17.23
C GLY A 156 -20.35 -8.09 -17.66
N LEU A 157 -19.44 -7.19 -18.05
CA LEU A 157 -19.77 -5.83 -18.50
C LEU A 157 -19.89 -5.83 -20.04
N ASP A 158 -20.94 -5.23 -20.58
CA ASP A 158 -21.10 -5.04 -22.03
C ASP A 158 -19.95 -4.18 -22.60
N ALA A 159 -19.12 -4.77 -23.43
CA ALA A 159 -17.98 -4.11 -24.07
C ALA A 159 -18.17 -3.89 -25.58
N SER A 160 -19.39 -4.14 -26.10
CA SER A 160 -19.68 -3.99 -27.54
C SER A 160 -19.41 -2.56 -28.05
N GLU A 161 -19.68 -1.55 -27.22
CA GLU A 161 -19.43 -0.13 -27.48
C GLU A 161 -18.16 0.39 -26.77
N ALA A 162 -17.21 -0.49 -26.41
CA ALA A 162 -15.96 -0.06 -25.77
C ALA A 162 -15.19 0.92 -26.66
N VAL A 163 -14.77 2.07 -26.08
CA VAL A 163 -14.04 3.11 -26.81
C VAL A 163 -12.61 2.67 -27.04
N MET A 164 -12.16 2.74 -28.29
CA MET A 164 -10.78 2.46 -28.67
C MET A 164 -9.93 3.73 -28.58
N ALA A 165 -8.87 3.71 -27.77
CA ALA A 165 -8.02 4.85 -27.54
C ALA A 165 -6.53 4.51 -27.53
N SER A 166 -5.72 5.51 -27.72
CA SER A 166 -4.29 5.51 -27.43
C SER A 166 -3.94 6.78 -26.66
N ALA A 167 -3.78 6.68 -25.38
CA ALA A 167 -3.36 7.79 -24.54
C ALA A 167 -2.02 8.38 -25.01
N LYS A 168 -1.10 7.55 -25.52
CA LYS A 168 0.20 7.97 -26.03
C LYS A 168 0.09 8.87 -27.26
N THR A 169 -0.76 8.52 -28.21
CA THR A 169 -0.88 9.26 -29.49
C THR A 169 -2.01 10.30 -29.48
N GLY A 170 -2.93 10.21 -28.52
CA GLY A 170 -4.14 11.04 -28.45
C GLY A 170 -5.33 10.50 -29.24
N LEU A 171 -5.17 9.36 -29.93
CA LEU A 171 -6.24 8.72 -30.69
C LEU A 171 -7.41 8.34 -29.75
N GLY A 172 -8.64 8.69 -30.13
CA GLY A 172 -9.85 8.27 -29.43
C GLY A 172 -10.10 9.00 -28.09
N VAL A 173 -9.25 9.93 -27.67
CA VAL A 173 -9.37 10.63 -26.38
C VAL A 173 -10.62 11.50 -26.33
N GLU A 174 -10.92 12.24 -27.40
CA GLU A 174 -12.16 13.05 -27.49
C GLU A 174 -13.40 12.15 -27.47
N GLU A 175 -13.35 10.99 -28.09
CA GLU A 175 -14.43 10.01 -28.07
C GLU A 175 -14.70 9.52 -26.64
N VAL A 176 -13.65 9.29 -25.83
CA VAL A 176 -13.80 8.96 -24.42
C VAL A 176 -14.51 10.09 -23.66
N LEU A 177 -14.12 11.34 -23.88
CA LEU A 177 -14.75 12.49 -23.24
C LEU A 177 -16.24 12.64 -23.64
N GLU A 178 -16.59 12.40 -24.91
CA GLU A 178 -17.97 12.39 -25.36
C GLU A 178 -18.80 11.27 -24.71
N GLU A 179 -18.24 10.07 -24.57
CA GLU A 179 -18.94 8.97 -23.89
C GLU A 179 -19.11 9.24 -22.37
N ILE A 180 -18.15 9.91 -21.72
CA ILE A 180 -18.31 10.39 -20.33
C ILE A 180 -19.53 11.32 -20.23
N VAL A 181 -19.62 12.33 -21.11
CA VAL A 181 -20.72 13.28 -21.11
C VAL A 181 -22.06 12.58 -21.35
N LYS A 182 -22.10 11.60 -22.26
CA LYS A 182 -23.30 10.90 -22.69
C LYS A 182 -23.80 9.86 -21.67
N LYS A 183 -22.89 9.02 -21.11
CA LYS A 183 -23.25 7.83 -20.32
C LYS A 183 -23.25 8.09 -18.81
N ILE A 184 -22.26 8.87 -18.30
CA ILE A 184 -22.20 9.11 -16.86
C ILE A 184 -23.35 10.04 -16.45
N PRO A 185 -24.19 9.65 -15.48
CA PRO A 185 -25.29 10.49 -15.02
C PRO A 185 -24.76 11.75 -14.30
N PRO A 186 -25.52 12.84 -14.32
CA PRO A 186 -25.20 14.02 -13.51
C PRO A 186 -25.36 13.69 -12.01
N PRO A 187 -24.65 14.42 -11.14
CA PRO A 187 -24.84 14.29 -9.70
C PRO A 187 -26.27 14.68 -9.30
N THR A 188 -26.74 14.05 -8.24
CA THR A 188 -28.04 14.35 -7.63
C THR A 188 -27.87 15.15 -6.34
N GLY A 189 -28.86 15.96 -5.97
CA GLY A 189 -28.86 16.73 -4.73
C GLY A 189 -29.69 18.02 -4.86
N ASP A 190 -29.90 18.69 -3.73
CA ASP A 190 -30.66 19.94 -3.65
C ASP A 190 -29.74 21.07 -3.18
N VAL A 191 -29.63 22.13 -3.99
CA VAL A 191 -28.80 23.30 -3.72
C VAL A 191 -29.35 24.16 -2.58
N ASP A 192 -30.67 24.14 -2.37
CA ASP A 192 -31.34 24.90 -1.32
C ASP A 192 -31.45 24.15 0.00
N ALA A 193 -31.05 22.87 0.04
CA ALA A 193 -31.02 22.08 1.25
C ALA A 193 -29.88 22.49 2.18
N ASP A 194 -29.93 21.99 3.41
CA ASP A 194 -28.83 22.17 4.36
C ASP A 194 -27.55 21.48 3.86
N LEU A 195 -26.40 22.11 4.17
CA LEU A 195 -25.10 21.60 3.75
C LEU A 195 -24.85 20.19 4.30
N SER A 196 -24.55 19.29 3.39
CA SER A 196 -23.96 17.99 3.68
C SER A 196 -22.81 17.74 2.69
N ALA A 197 -21.59 17.62 3.21
CA ALA A 197 -20.42 17.32 2.40
C ALA A 197 -19.62 16.17 3.00
N LEU A 198 -19.17 15.27 2.16
CA LEU A 198 -18.34 14.12 2.53
C LEU A 198 -16.86 14.50 2.44
N ILE A 199 -16.09 14.26 3.49
CA ILE A 199 -14.63 14.39 3.45
C ILE A 199 -14.08 13.14 2.76
N ILE A 200 -13.50 13.32 1.58
CA ILE A 200 -12.91 12.23 0.77
C ILE A 200 -11.46 11.99 1.19
N ASP A 201 -10.72 13.07 1.40
CA ASP A 201 -9.31 13.05 1.78
C ASP A 201 -8.95 14.26 2.63
N SER A 202 -7.85 14.19 3.39
CA SER A 202 -7.33 15.31 4.17
C SER A 202 -5.81 15.22 4.25
N TRP A 203 -5.13 16.38 4.25
CA TRP A 203 -3.68 16.44 4.44
C TRP A 203 -3.29 17.69 5.23
N PHE A 204 -2.11 17.65 5.80
CA PHE A 204 -1.57 18.78 6.54
C PHE A 204 -0.68 19.64 5.64
N ASP A 205 -0.99 20.93 5.57
CA ASP A 205 -0.17 21.94 4.92
C ASP A 205 0.45 22.82 6.02
N ASN A 206 1.76 23.02 5.98
CA ASN A 206 2.49 23.77 7.03
C ASN A 206 2.02 25.21 7.18
N TYR A 207 1.41 25.81 6.16
CA TYR A 207 0.94 27.21 6.15
C TYR A 207 -0.56 27.33 6.41
N LEU A 208 -1.35 26.34 5.98
CA LEU A 208 -2.80 26.41 5.95
C LEU A 208 -3.46 25.55 7.04
N GLY A 209 -2.68 24.67 7.69
CA GLY A 209 -3.18 23.65 8.57
C GLY A 209 -3.82 22.48 7.77
N VAL A 210 -4.88 21.89 8.30
CA VAL A 210 -5.58 20.81 7.62
C VAL A 210 -6.34 21.33 6.41
N VAL A 211 -6.06 20.76 5.25
CA VAL A 211 -6.80 20.94 4.00
C VAL A 211 -7.60 19.67 3.75
N SER A 212 -8.91 19.78 3.53
CA SER A 212 -9.75 18.62 3.24
C SER A 212 -10.32 18.70 1.83
N LEU A 213 -10.26 17.58 1.11
CA LEU A 213 -10.96 17.37 -0.16
C LEU A 213 -12.36 16.88 0.17
N VAL A 214 -13.37 17.57 -0.36
CA VAL A 214 -14.77 17.29 -0.06
C VAL A 214 -15.60 17.14 -1.32
N ARG A 215 -16.63 16.28 -1.23
CA ARG A 215 -17.74 16.22 -2.18
C ARG A 215 -18.96 16.82 -1.52
N VAL A 216 -19.53 17.87 -2.13
CA VAL A 216 -20.80 18.46 -1.65
C VAL A 216 -21.96 17.63 -2.15
N MET A 217 -22.71 17.02 -1.20
CA MET A 217 -23.86 16.16 -1.49
C MET A 217 -25.18 16.93 -1.47
N SER A 218 -25.28 17.99 -0.68
CA SER A 218 -26.43 18.92 -0.66
C SER A 218 -26.00 20.30 -0.17
N GLY A 219 -26.75 21.31 -0.55
CA GLY A 219 -26.49 22.70 -0.16
C GLY A 219 -25.27 23.30 -0.82
N ALA A 220 -24.67 24.29 -0.17
CA ALA A 220 -23.48 24.98 -0.63
C ALA A 220 -22.58 25.36 0.54
N LEU A 221 -21.27 25.42 0.25
CA LEU A 221 -20.20 25.78 1.19
C LEU A 221 -19.44 26.98 0.67
N LYS A 222 -19.22 27.98 1.52
CA LYS A 222 -18.52 29.22 1.14
C LYS A 222 -17.57 29.72 2.21
N LYS A 223 -16.67 30.59 1.82
CA LYS A 223 -15.80 31.29 2.76
C LYS A 223 -16.60 32.01 3.84
N GLY A 224 -16.16 31.87 5.12
CA GLY A 224 -16.78 32.47 6.29
C GLY A 224 -17.87 31.61 6.92
N ASP A 225 -18.29 30.51 6.31
CA ASP A 225 -19.24 29.59 6.92
C ASP A 225 -18.64 28.95 8.17
N LYS A 226 -19.48 28.78 9.19
CA LYS A 226 -19.11 27.99 10.37
C LYS A 226 -19.57 26.56 10.17
N ILE A 227 -18.60 25.66 10.07
CA ILE A 227 -18.82 24.23 9.81
C ILE A 227 -18.52 23.39 11.05
N ILE A 228 -19.09 22.19 11.08
CA ILE A 228 -18.84 21.17 12.09
C ILE A 228 -18.55 19.85 11.35
N ALA A 229 -17.46 19.17 11.73
CA ALA A 229 -17.26 17.77 11.45
C ALA A 229 -18.09 16.94 12.44
N LYS A 230 -19.03 16.14 11.96
CA LYS A 230 -20.08 15.54 12.81
C LYS A 230 -19.56 14.56 13.84
N SER A 231 -18.52 13.79 13.51
CA SER A 231 -17.92 12.83 14.47
C SER A 231 -17.18 13.52 15.63
N ILE A 232 -16.64 14.72 15.37
CA ILE A 232 -15.83 15.49 16.33
C ILE A 232 -16.70 16.49 17.10
N GLY A 233 -17.71 17.08 16.44
CA GLY A 233 -18.61 18.09 17.03
C GLY A 233 -17.95 19.46 17.26
N LYS A 234 -16.70 19.67 16.82
CA LYS A 234 -15.97 20.92 16.98
C LYS A 234 -16.21 21.83 15.77
N GLY A 235 -16.56 23.08 16.03
CA GLY A 235 -16.85 24.06 14.98
C GLY A 235 -15.59 24.77 14.48
N HIS A 236 -15.52 24.99 13.17
CA HIS A 236 -14.44 25.70 12.49
C HIS A 236 -15.02 26.74 11.52
N VAL A 237 -14.27 27.77 11.22
CA VAL A 237 -14.64 28.78 10.24
C VAL A 237 -13.89 28.51 8.94
N VAL A 238 -14.60 28.48 7.82
CA VAL A 238 -14.00 28.28 6.48
C VAL A 238 -13.23 29.52 6.06
N ASP A 239 -11.91 29.36 5.90
CA ASP A 239 -11.03 30.43 5.43
C ASP A 239 -11.04 30.56 3.90
N SER A 240 -11.06 29.43 3.20
CA SER A 240 -11.14 29.37 1.74
C SER A 240 -11.71 28.05 1.25
N VAL A 241 -12.35 28.11 0.09
CA VAL A 241 -12.80 26.97 -0.69
C VAL A 241 -12.28 27.08 -2.12
N GLY A 242 -12.23 25.98 -2.84
CA GLY A 242 -11.79 25.99 -4.24
C GLY A 242 -11.69 24.61 -4.87
N VAL A 243 -11.19 24.59 -6.09
CA VAL A 243 -11.00 23.39 -6.91
C VAL A 243 -9.55 23.29 -7.40
N PHE A 244 -9.15 22.11 -7.86
CA PHE A 244 -7.86 21.89 -8.51
C PHE A 244 -8.06 21.84 -10.03
N THR A 245 -7.38 22.75 -10.79
CA THR A 245 -7.51 22.88 -12.26
C THR A 245 -6.15 22.82 -13.00
N PRO A 246 -5.32 21.84 -12.99
CA PRO A 246 -4.73 21.01 -11.92
C PRO A 246 -4.14 21.83 -10.77
N LYS A 247 -3.79 23.10 -11.01
CA LYS A 247 -3.33 24.02 -9.97
C LYS A 247 -4.48 24.40 -9.06
N ARG A 248 -4.17 24.62 -7.81
CA ARG A 248 -5.13 25.07 -6.81
C ARG A 248 -5.74 26.43 -7.21
N LYS A 249 -7.07 26.47 -7.31
CA LYS A 249 -7.83 27.69 -7.64
C LYS A 249 -8.91 27.91 -6.58
N THR A 250 -8.83 29.04 -5.89
CA THR A 250 -9.89 29.45 -4.96
C THR A 250 -11.14 29.88 -5.71
N THR A 251 -12.30 29.52 -5.16
CA THR A 251 -13.64 29.89 -5.66
C THR A 251 -14.41 30.58 -4.55
N ASP A 252 -15.51 31.23 -4.89
CA ASP A 252 -16.37 31.89 -3.90
C ASP A 252 -17.18 30.89 -3.08
N LYS A 253 -17.54 29.77 -3.68
CA LYS A 253 -18.35 28.69 -3.09
C LYS A 253 -18.08 27.35 -3.77
N LEU A 254 -18.44 26.27 -3.10
CA LEU A 254 -18.65 24.94 -3.66
C LEU A 254 -20.14 24.61 -3.50
N GLU A 255 -20.79 24.15 -4.56
CA GLU A 255 -22.21 23.78 -4.58
C GLU A 255 -22.38 22.26 -4.67
N VAL A 256 -23.60 21.82 -4.44
CA VAL A 256 -23.99 20.42 -4.60
C VAL A 256 -23.47 19.84 -5.93
N GLY A 257 -22.94 18.63 -5.88
CA GLY A 257 -22.34 17.95 -7.04
C GLY A 257 -20.87 18.27 -7.29
N GLU A 258 -20.32 19.31 -6.69
CA GLU A 258 -18.91 19.68 -6.89
C GLU A 258 -17.97 18.95 -5.93
N VAL A 259 -16.75 18.69 -6.43
CA VAL A 259 -15.61 18.20 -5.67
C VAL A 259 -14.59 19.31 -5.56
N GLY A 260 -14.14 19.61 -4.34
CA GLY A 260 -13.19 20.68 -4.13
C GLY A 260 -12.51 20.62 -2.77
N PHE A 261 -11.60 21.56 -2.51
CA PHE A 261 -10.92 21.65 -1.23
C PHE A 261 -11.51 22.70 -0.31
N ILE A 262 -11.36 22.47 0.99
CA ILE A 262 -11.65 23.45 2.02
C ILE A 262 -10.43 23.66 2.92
N VAL A 263 -10.27 24.89 3.39
CA VAL A 263 -9.34 25.28 4.46
C VAL A 263 -10.17 25.95 5.54
N ALA A 264 -10.09 25.46 6.75
CA ALA A 264 -10.90 25.96 7.86
C ALA A 264 -10.07 26.22 9.14
N GLY A 265 -8.78 26.51 9.00
CA GLY A 265 -7.89 26.80 10.12
C GLY A 265 -7.82 25.68 11.16
N ILE A 266 -8.08 24.45 10.77
CA ILE A 266 -8.03 23.27 11.63
C ILE A 266 -6.56 22.95 11.88
N LYS A 267 -6.12 23.13 13.13
CA LYS A 267 -4.74 22.84 13.56
C LYS A 267 -4.60 21.45 14.16
N ASP A 268 -5.70 20.90 14.63
CA ASP A 268 -5.76 19.56 15.19
C ASP A 268 -5.84 18.56 14.03
N ILE A 269 -4.86 17.68 13.94
CA ILE A 269 -4.75 16.67 12.90
C ILE A 269 -6.00 15.78 12.84
N GLN A 270 -6.61 15.49 13.98
CA GLN A 270 -7.85 14.71 14.06
C GLN A 270 -9.12 15.52 13.85
N GLY A 271 -9.02 16.82 13.58
CA GLY A 271 -10.16 17.74 13.48
C GLY A 271 -11.05 17.58 12.24
N ALA A 272 -10.58 16.86 11.19
CA ALA A 272 -11.32 16.60 9.95
C ALA A 272 -11.02 15.19 9.44
N PRO A 273 -11.54 14.14 10.11
CA PRO A 273 -11.27 12.76 9.72
C PRO A 273 -11.90 12.43 8.38
N VAL A 274 -11.18 11.66 7.59
CA VAL A 274 -11.66 11.16 6.29
C VAL A 274 -12.90 10.28 6.48
N GLY A 275 -13.91 10.48 5.63
CA GLY A 275 -15.20 9.79 5.71
C GLY A 275 -16.22 10.47 6.62
N ASP A 276 -15.84 11.55 7.31
CA ASP A 276 -16.79 12.31 8.12
C ASP A 276 -17.68 13.23 7.28
N THR A 277 -18.79 13.64 7.86
CA THR A 277 -19.74 14.57 7.27
C THR A 277 -19.50 15.97 7.79
N LEU A 278 -19.31 16.92 6.88
CA LEU A 278 -19.30 18.33 7.18
C LEU A 278 -20.71 18.92 7.00
N THR A 279 -21.13 19.70 8.00
CA THR A 279 -22.39 20.47 7.94
C THR A 279 -22.19 21.86 8.52
N LEU A 280 -23.16 22.76 8.34
CA LEU A 280 -23.12 24.09 8.97
C LEU A 280 -23.37 23.97 10.47
N ALA A 281 -22.68 24.77 11.26
CA ALA A 281 -22.86 24.80 12.72
C ALA A 281 -24.29 25.17 13.15
N LYS A 282 -25.07 25.83 12.28
CA LYS A 282 -26.47 26.19 12.51
C LYS A 282 -27.46 25.05 12.23
N THR A 283 -27.04 24.01 11.53
CA THR A 283 -27.87 22.85 11.15
C THR A 283 -27.18 21.52 11.51
N PRO A 284 -26.84 21.29 12.78
CA PRO A 284 -26.09 20.11 13.20
C PRO A 284 -26.91 18.81 13.12
N GLU A 285 -28.23 18.86 12.97
CA GLU A 285 -29.14 17.73 12.83
C GLU A 285 -29.09 17.05 11.46
N VAL A 286 -28.42 17.61 10.46
CA VAL A 286 -28.23 16.97 9.15
C VAL A 286 -27.73 15.54 9.36
N LYS A 287 -28.36 14.58 8.68
CA LYS A 287 -28.00 13.16 8.80
C LYS A 287 -26.56 12.94 8.35
N SER A 288 -25.78 12.18 9.14
CA SER A 288 -24.45 11.77 8.72
C SER A 288 -24.53 10.93 7.46
N LEU A 289 -23.66 11.21 6.50
CA LEU A 289 -23.47 10.40 5.31
C LEU A 289 -22.89 9.03 5.72
N ALA A 290 -23.11 8.02 4.89
CA ALA A 290 -22.41 6.76 5.05
C ALA A 290 -20.90 7.02 4.89
N GLY A 291 -20.18 6.98 6.00
CA GLY A 291 -18.73 7.12 5.99
C GLY A 291 -18.03 5.88 5.45
N PHE A 292 -16.73 5.91 5.42
CA PHE A 292 -15.93 4.77 4.96
C PHE A 292 -15.74 3.74 6.09
N LYS A 293 -15.80 2.47 5.75
CA LYS A 293 -15.45 1.39 6.70
C LYS A 293 -13.96 1.48 7.01
N ARG A 294 -13.60 1.48 8.30
CA ARG A 294 -12.19 1.35 8.69
C ARG A 294 -11.69 -0.02 8.28
N ILE A 295 -10.65 -0.05 7.46
CA ILE A 295 -9.95 -1.28 7.13
C ILE A 295 -8.92 -1.53 8.23
N LYS A 296 -8.88 -2.75 8.74
CA LYS A 296 -7.84 -3.16 9.69
C LYS A 296 -6.55 -3.40 8.92
N PRO A 297 -5.40 -2.95 9.45
CA PRO A 297 -4.11 -3.31 8.90
C PRO A 297 -3.95 -4.83 8.80
N GLN A 298 -3.26 -5.27 7.78
CA GLN A 298 -3.02 -6.68 7.50
C GLN A 298 -1.57 -7.07 7.77
N VAL A 299 -0.67 -6.11 7.65
CA VAL A 299 0.77 -6.27 7.81
C VAL A 299 1.25 -5.33 8.90
N TYR A 300 2.10 -5.83 9.80
CA TYR A 300 2.67 -5.04 10.88
C TYR A 300 4.19 -5.12 10.85
N ALA A 301 4.86 -3.99 11.08
CA ALA A 301 6.30 -3.93 11.26
C ALA A 301 6.66 -2.89 12.32
N GLY A 302 7.72 -3.13 13.05
CA GLY A 302 8.32 -2.14 13.93
C GLY A 302 9.19 -1.20 13.11
N LEU A 303 9.00 0.10 13.29
CA LEU A 303 9.83 1.16 12.74
C LEU A 303 10.58 1.85 13.89
N PHE A 304 11.90 1.94 13.78
CA PHE A 304 12.76 2.48 14.84
C PHE A 304 13.71 3.53 14.26
N PRO A 305 13.82 4.72 14.87
CA PRO A 305 14.79 5.70 14.43
C PRO A 305 16.22 5.22 14.76
N ILE A 306 17.18 5.50 13.87
CA ILE A 306 18.58 5.14 14.10
C ILE A 306 19.13 5.94 15.29
N SER A 307 18.76 7.21 15.42
CA SER A 307 19.08 8.05 16.56
C SER A 307 17.88 8.15 17.50
N SER A 308 18.10 7.93 18.80
CA SER A 308 17.08 8.14 19.83
C SER A 308 16.58 9.59 19.92
N ASP A 309 17.37 10.54 19.45
CA ASP A 309 17.02 11.97 19.45
C ASP A 309 15.91 12.27 18.42
N ASP A 310 15.76 11.45 17.38
CA ASP A 310 14.77 11.61 16.31
C ASP A 310 13.38 11.05 16.69
N PHE A 311 13.21 10.48 17.90
CA PHE A 311 11.96 9.82 18.29
C PHE A 311 10.73 10.77 18.31
N GLU A 312 10.90 11.99 18.80
CA GLU A 312 9.81 12.98 18.85
C GLU A 312 9.44 13.46 17.44
N ASP A 313 10.44 13.74 16.59
CA ASP A 313 10.21 14.13 15.19
C ASP A 313 9.55 12.99 14.40
N PHE A 314 9.91 11.75 14.71
CA PHE A 314 9.29 10.57 14.12
C PHE A 314 7.81 10.43 14.54
N ARG A 315 7.48 10.65 15.81
CA ARG A 315 6.09 10.67 16.27
C ARG A 315 5.27 11.72 15.53
N ASP A 316 5.79 12.95 15.44
CA ASP A 316 5.12 14.05 14.76
C ASP A 316 4.93 13.80 13.26
N ALA A 317 5.89 13.12 12.62
CA ALA A 317 5.79 12.69 11.24
C ALA A 317 4.69 11.65 11.03
N LEU A 318 4.61 10.64 11.91
CA LEU A 318 3.55 9.62 11.87
C LEU A 318 2.16 10.24 12.07
N GLU A 319 2.01 11.18 12.99
CA GLU A 319 0.75 11.90 13.21
C GLU A 319 0.29 12.63 11.92
N LYS A 320 1.20 13.32 11.25
CA LYS A 320 0.91 14.03 9.98
C LYS A 320 0.58 13.05 8.84
N LEU A 321 1.31 11.94 8.75
CA LEU A 321 1.04 10.92 7.74
C LEU A 321 -0.30 10.22 7.96
N THR A 322 -0.68 9.94 9.20
CA THR A 322 -1.97 9.29 9.52
C THR A 322 -3.18 10.15 9.13
N LEU A 323 -3.05 11.48 9.14
CA LEU A 323 -4.08 12.35 8.58
C LEU A 323 -4.23 12.15 7.08
N ASN A 324 -3.09 12.03 6.39
CA ASN A 324 -3.01 11.87 4.94
C ASN A 324 -3.40 10.45 4.49
N ASP A 325 -3.09 9.47 5.34
CA ASP A 325 -3.35 8.05 5.12
C ASP A 325 -4.08 7.45 6.32
N ALA A 326 -5.40 7.43 6.26
CA ALA A 326 -6.26 6.92 7.33
C ALA A 326 -6.17 5.40 7.53
N SER A 327 -5.46 4.68 6.66
CA SER A 327 -5.21 3.24 6.76
C SER A 327 -3.96 2.90 7.57
N LEU A 328 -3.06 3.88 7.75
CA LEU A 328 -1.88 3.73 8.61
C LEU A 328 -2.30 3.69 10.07
N TYR A 329 -1.90 2.64 10.77
CA TYR A 329 -2.03 2.50 12.22
C TYR A 329 -0.64 2.53 12.85
N TYR A 330 -0.49 3.10 14.04
CA TYR A 330 0.74 3.03 14.80
C TYR A 330 0.49 3.08 16.30
N GLU A 331 1.37 2.41 17.06
CA GLU A 331 1.41 2.44 18.51
C GLU A 331 2.88 2.38 18.97
N PRO A 332 3.19 2.93 20.16
CA PRO A 332 4.55 2.86 20.69
C PRO A 332 5.03 1.42 20.87
N GLU A 333 6.25 1.14 20.43
CA GLU A 333 6.93 -0.14 20.62
C GLU A 333 8.31 0.08 21.24
N ASN A 334 8.73 -0.85 22.10
CA ASN A 334 10.06 -0.85 22.67
C ASN A 334 10.76 -2.18 22.37
N SER A 335 11.93 -2.10 21.75
CA SER A 335 12.78 -3.25 21.47
C SER A 335 14.03 -3.20 22.34
N ASP A 336 14.40 -4.34 22.93
CA ASP A 336 15.63 -4.45 23.70
C ASP A 336 16.88 -4.18 22.86
N ALA A 337 16.80 -4.47 21.54
CA ALA A 337 17.89 -4.30 20.60
C ALA A 337 17.93 -2.91 19.95
N LEU A 338 16.76 -2.29 19.67
CA LEU A 338 16.62 -1.07 18.85
C LEU A 338 16.16 0.16 19.65
N GLY A 339 15.70 -0.02 20.88
CA GLY A 339 15.18 1.06 21.72
C GLY A 339 13.73 1.41 21.42
N PHE A 340 13.38 2.69 21.56
CA PHE A 340 12.01 3.18 21.36
C PHE A 340 11.70 3.41 19.87
N GLY A 341 10.54 2.95 19.45
CA GLY A 341 10.02 3.09 18.10
C GLY A 341 8.50 2.98 18.10
N PHE A 342 7.95 2.63 16.93
CA PHE A 342 6.51 2.42 16.76
C PHE A 342 6.24 1.11 16.02
N ARG A 343 5.28 0.37 16.51
CA ARG A 343 4.63 -0.72 15.80
C ARG A 343 3.64 -0.12 14.82
N CYS A 344 3.88 -0.28 13.53
CA CYS A 344 3.05 0.27 12.49
C CYS A 344 2.29 -0.83 11.76
N GLY A 345 1.02 -0.55 11.45
CA GLY A 345 0.14 -1.42 10.70
C GLY A 345 -0.16 -0.86 9.32
N PHE A 346 -0.06 -1.71 8.29
CA PHE A 346 -0.15 -1.38 6.88
C PHE A 346 -1.16 -2.26 6.15
N LEU A 347 -1.64 -1.83 4.99
CA LEU A 347 -2.54 -2.62 4.14
C LEU A 347 -1.80 -3.76 3.43
N GLY A 348 -0.54 -3.57 3.09
CA GLY A 348 0.31 -4.54 2.41
C GLY A 348 1.77 -4.12 2.41
N MET A 349 2.62 -4.86 1.69
CA MET A 349 4.07 -4.60 1.62
C MET A 349 4.41 -3.31 0.89
N LEU A 350 3.77 -3.06 -0.25
CA LEU A 350 4.01 -1.83 -1.01
C LEU A 350 3.59 -0.60 -0.20
N HIS A 351 2.48 -0.68 0.53
CA HIS A 351 2.07 0.38 1.45
C HIS A 351 3.13 0.64 2.53
N MET A 352 3.69 -0.41 3.14
CA MET A 352 4.77 -0.30 4.13
C MET A 352 6.01 0.39 3.55
N GLU A 353 6.48 -0.05 2.38
CA GLU A 353 7.64 0.54 1.71
C GLU A 353 7.44 2.02 1.39
N ILE A 354 6.25 2.38 0.91
CA ILE A 354 5.92 3.76 0.59
C ILE A 354 5.88 4.64 1.84
N ILE A 355 5.28 4.18 2.93
CA ILE A 355 5.25 4.93 4.20
C ILE A 355 6.66 5.11 4.74
N GLN A 356 7.50 4.08 4.71
CA GLN A 356 8.91 4.19 5.11
C GLN A 356 9.64 5.21 4.25
N GLU A 357 9.54 5.12 2.92
CA GLU A 357 10.22 6.02 1.99
C GLU A 357 9.73 7.47 2.12
N ARG A 358 8.45 7.70 2.40
CA ARG A 358 7.89 9.02 2.70
C ARG A 358 8.45 9.58 4.02
N LEU A 359 8.55 8.77 5.07
CA LEU A 359 9.16 9.17 6.35
C LEU A 359 10.63 9.58 6.15
N GLU A 360 11.37 8.83 5.34
CA GLU A 360 12.76 9.11 5.04
C GLU A 360 12.93 10.39 4.19
N ARG A 361 12.12 10.59 3.13
CA ARG A 361 12.27 11.69 2.18
C ARG A 361 11.57 12.99 2.60
N GLU A 362 10.34 12.91 3.12
CA GLU A 362 9.55 14.10 3.45
C GLU A 362 9.92 14.67 4.83
N TYR A 363 10.40 13.82 5.76
CA TYR A 363 10.69 14.19 7.15
C TYR A 363 12.16 14.01 7.54
N ASP A 364 13.04 13.63 6.60
CA ASP A 364 14.50 13.44 6.80
C ASP A 364 14.84 12.49 7.96
N LEU A 365 14.05 11.43 8.11
CA LEU A 365 14.22 10.42 9.14
C LEU A 365 15.04 9.24 8.59
N SER A 366 15.92 8.69 9.43
CA SER A 366 16.63 7.44 9.12
C SER A 366 16.07 6.33 10.00
N LEU A 367 15.42 5.32 9.38
CA LEU A 367 14.65 4.32 10.10
C LEU A 367 15.19 2.90 9.89
N ILE A 368 15.08 2.07 10.93
CA ILE A 368 15.25 0.62 10.86
C ILE A 368 13.87 -0.02 10.86
N THR A 369 13.60 -0.87 9.87
CA THR A 369 12.35 -1.62 9.77
C THR A 369 12.58 -3.07 10.18
N THR A 370 11.75 -3.60 11.08
CA THR A 370 11.76 -5.02 11.43
C THR A 370 11.05 -5.84 10.35
N ALA A 371 11.19 -7.17 10.40
CA ALA A 371 10.46 -8.05 9.49
C ALA A 371 8.94 -7.83 9.61
N PRO A 372 8.22 -7.69 8.49
CA PRO A 372 6.77 -7.61 8.51
C PRO A 372 6.17 -8.93 8.99
N THR A 373 5.10 -8.80 9.74
CA THR A 373 4.32 -9.90 10.29
C THR A 373 2.84 -9.67 10.00
N VAL A 374 2.08 -10.76 10.03
CA VAL A 374 0.60 -10.72 10.00
C VAL A 374 0.07 -10.85 11.42
N VAL A 375 -1.21 -10.56 11.61
CA VAL A 375 -1.87 -10.81 12.91
C VAL A 375 -2.17 -12.29 13.05
N TYR A 376 -1.78 -12.88 14.17
CA TYR A 376 -2.13 -14.25 14.56
C TYR A 376 -3.15 -14.22 15.70
N GLU A 377 -4.10 -15.13 15.69
CA GLU A 377 -4.93 -15.40 16.86
C GLU A 377 -4.31 -16.51 17.69
N VAL A 378 -4.15 -16.25 18.98
CA VAL A 378 -3.58 -17.20 19.94
C VAL A 378 -4.61 -17.48 21.03
N GLU A 379 -5.05 -18.73 21.13
CA GLU A 379 -5.88 -19.21 22.22
C GLU A 379 -4.98 -19.66 23.36
N LEU A 380 -5.15 -19.04 24.50
CA LEU A 380 -4.40 -19.36 25.72
C LEU A 380 -5.00 -20.59 26.42
N ALA A 381 -4.18 -21.27 27.23
CA ALA A 381 -4.64 -22.37 28.08
C ALA A 381 -5.76 -21.96 29.06
N SER A 382 -5.91 -20.65 29.32
CA SER A 382 -7.03 -20.07 30.07
C SER A 382 -8.37 -20.04 29.32
N GLY A 383 -8.37 -20.27 28.01
CA GLY A 383 -9.51 -20.12 27.11
C GLY A 383 -9.71 -18.70 26.56
N GLU A 384 -8.84 -17.77 26.88
CA GLU A 384 -8.83 -16.41 26.31
C GLU A 384 -8.16 -16.43 24.94
N THR A 385 -8.71 -15.69 23.98
CA THR A 385 -8.11 -15.50 22.65
C THR A 385 -7.52 -14.08 22.56
N ILE A 386 -6.26 -14.00 22.21
CA ILE A 386 -5.52 -12.75 22.01
C ILE A 386 -5.04 -12.63 20.57
N ASN A 387 -4.90 -11.41 20.08
CA ASN A 387 -4.26 -11.10 18.80
C ASN A 387 -2.79 -10.80 19.04
N VAL A 388 -1.92 -11.41 18.25
CA VAL A 388 -0.46 -11.22 18.30
C VAL A 388 0.00 -10.76 16.91
N ASP A 389 0.51 -9.55 16.82
CA ASP A 389 1.05 -8.96 15.59
C ASP A 389 2.58 -8.77 15.65
N SER A 390 3.19 -8.95 16.83
CA SER A 390 4.63 -8.98 17.04
C SER A 390 5.11 -10.35 17.55
N PRO A 391 6.18 -10.92 16.98
CA PRO A 391 6.76 -12.15 17.52
C PRO A 391 7.22 -12.02 18.97
N SER A 392 7.55 -10.80 19.42
CA SER A 392 7.97 -10.52 20.79
C SER A 392 6.86 -10.70 21.80
N ASP A 393 5.61 -10.43 21.41
CA ASP A 393 4.42 -10.50 22.26
C ASP A 393 3.82 -11.89 22.35
N LEU A 394 4.43 -12.86 21.64
CA LEU A 394 3.96 -14.25 21.70
C LEU A 394 4.15 -14.82 23.11
N PRO A 395 3.08 -15.29 23.78
CA PRO A 395 3.15 -15.90 25.09
C PRO A 395 4.10 -17.11 25.16
N PRO A 396 4.55 -17.50 26.34
CA PRO A 396 5.30 -18.75 26.52
C PRO A 396 4.54 -19.95 25.94
N VAL A 397 5.26 -20.87 25.30
CA VAL A 397 4.65 -22.03 24.61
C VAL A 397 3.72 -22.85 25.51
N ASN A 398 4.00 -22.90 26.82
CA ASN A 398 3.18 -23.66 27.78
C ASN A 398 1.81 -23.00 28.06
N ASP A 399 1.67 -21.72 27.78
CA ASP A 399 0.45 -20.94 27.99
C ASP A 399 -0.44 -20.90 26.74
N ILE A 400 0.03 -21.45 25.62
CA ILE A 400 -0.66 -21.49 24.34
C ILE A 400 -1.38 -22.83 24.17
N ALA A 401 -2.70 -22.78 23.96
CA ALA A 401 -3.49 -23.93 23.60
C ALA A 401 -3.50 -24.17 22.08
N GLU A 402 -3.76 -23.10 21.30
CA GLU A 402 -3.82 -23.15 19.83
C GLU A 402 -3.34 -21.83 19.22
N MET A 403 -2.69 -21.92 18.06
CA MET A 403 -2.35 -20.75 17.24
C MET A 403 -3.08 -20.83 15.90
N ARG A 404 -3.65 -19.70 15.48
CA ARG A 404 -4.35 -19.59 14.19
C ARG A 404 -3.68 -18.52 13.33
N GLU A 405 -3.46 -18.87 12.07
CA GLU A 405 -2.94 -17.93 11.06
C GLU A 405 -4.07 -17.40 10.17
N PRO A 406 -3.95 -16.15 9.68
CA PRO A 406 -4.91 -15.60 8.74
C PRO A 406 -4.78 -16.27 7.38
N ILE A 407 -5.92 -16.68 6.82
CA ILE A 407 -6.03 -17.25 5.48
C ILE A 407 -6.67 -16.21 4.57
N VAL A 408 -6.10 -16.07 3.37
CA VAL A 408 -6.64 -15.25 2.31
C VAL A 408 -7.16 -16.11 1.16
N VAL A 409 -8.21 -15.63 0.51
CA VAL A 409 -8.63 -16.14 -0.80
C VAL A 409 -7.92 -15.32 -1.85
N ALA A 410 -7.05 -15.97 -2.61
CA ALA A 410 -6.31 -15.39 -3.72
C ALA A 410 -6.98 -15.75 -5.05
N ASN A 411 -7.34 -14.74 -5.83
CA ASN A 411 -7.82 -14.86 -7.20
C ASN A 411 -6.66 -14.52 -8.14
N ILE A 412 -6.26 -15.48 -8.95
CA ILE A 412 -5.12 -15.35 -9.86
C ILE A 412 -5.63 -15.53 -11.30
N LEU A 413 -5.35 -14.55 -12.14
CA LEU A 413 -5.55 -14.69 -13.59
C LEU A 413 -4.18 -14.95 -14.24
N VAL A 414 -4.10 -15.98 -15.06
CA VAL A 414 -2.83 -16.41 -15.69
C VAL A 414 -3.08 -17.02 -17.06
N PRO A 415 -2.23 -16.75 -18.10
CA PRO A 415 -2.27 -17.46 -19.37
C PRO A 415 -2.02 -18.97 -19.20
N GLN A 416 -2.70 -19.79 -20.01
CA GLN A 416 -2.60 -21.26 -19.92
C GLN A 416 -1.16 -21.79 -19.99
N GLU A 417 -0.27 -21.13 -20.73
CA GLU A 417 1.13 -21.53 -20.88
C GLU A 417 1.95 -21.44 -19.58
N HIS A 418 1.54 -20.60 -18.61
CA HIS A 418 2.20 -20.42 -17.33
C HIS A 418 1.48 -21.11 -16.16
N LEU A 419 0.35 -21.75 -16.43
CA LEU A 419 -0.52 -22.35 -15.41
C LEU A 419 0.23 -23.32 -14.48
N GLY A 420 1.03 -24.24 -15.03
CA GLY A 420 1.77 -25.23 -14.24
C GLY A 420 2.77 -24.61 -13.25
N ASN A 421 3.46 -23.54 -13.69
CA ASN A 421 4.42 -22.84 -12.82
C ASN A 421 3.70 -22.13 -11.66
N VAL A 422 2.54 -21.53 -11.91
CA VAL A 422 1.75 -20.84 -10.90
C VAL A 422 1.15 -21.83 -9.90
N ILE A 423 0.64 -22.98 -10.35
CA ILE A 423 0.15 -24.04 -9.47
C ILE A 423 1.28 -24.50 -8.54
N THR A 424 2.47 -24.80 -9.08
CA THR A 424 3.64 -25.19 -8.29
C THR A 424 4.01 -24.13 -7.25
N LEU A 425 3.97 -22.84 -7.61
CA LEU A 425 4.23 -21.76 -6.67
C LEU A 425 3.21 -21.75 -5.53
N CYS A 426 1.91 -21.86 -5.83
CA CYS A 426 0.85 -21.90 -4.82
C CYS A 426 1.02 -23.09 -3.85
N GLU A 427 1.36 -24.28 -4.37
CA GLU A 427 1.62 -25.47 -3.54
C GLU A 427 2.83 -25.27 -2.61
N HIS A 428 3.93 -24.70 -3.11
CA HIS A 428 5.10 -24.36 -2.28
C HIS A 428 4.77 -23.34 -1.16
N LYS A 429 3.80 -22.48 -1.38
CA LYS A 429 3.30 -21.49 -0.42
C LYS A 429 2.13 -22.03 0.41
N ARG A 430 2.00 -23.33 0.54
CA ARG A 430 0.96 -24.01 1.33
C ARG A 430 -0.48 -23.70 0.87
N GLY A 431 -0.65 -23.36 -0.41
CA GLY A 431 -1.94 -23.01 -0.99
C GLY A 431 -2.83 -24.22 -1.22
N GLU A 432 -4.11 -24.07 -0.94
CA GLU A 432 -5.16 -25.04 -1.25
C GLU A 432 -6.00 -24.53 -2.43
N GLN A 433 -5.98 -25.27 -3.54
CA GLN A 433 -6.79 -24.92 -4.71
C GLN A 433 -8.27 -25.14 -4.43
N LYS A 434 -9.09 -24.10 -4.57
CA LYS A 434 -10.55 -24.18 -4.40
C LYS A 434 -11.27 -24.26 -5.74
N ASN A 435 -10.81 -23.52 -6.73
CA ASN A 435 -11.46 -23.47 -8.03
C ASN A 435 -10.47 -23.18 -9.17
N MET A 436 -10.83 -23.60 -10.37
CA MET A 436 -10.10 -23.30 -11.60
C MET A 436 -11.08 -23.23 -12.75
N HIS A 437 -11.08 -22.09 -13.45
CA HIS A 437 -11.93 -21.85 -14.62
C HIS A 437 -11.08 -21.43 -15.81
N PHE A 438 -11.35 -22.03 -16.95
CA PHE A 438 -10.75 -21.63 -18.23
C PHE A 438 -11.62 -20.56 -18.87
N LEU A 439 -11.03 -19.41 -19.14
CA LEU A 439 -11.66 -18.25 -19.73
C LEU A 439 -10.89 -17.91 -21.02
N GLY A 440 -11.29 -18.49 -22.12
CA GLY A 440 -10.57 -18.33 -23.39
C GLY A 440 -9.10 -18.76 -23.29
N ARG A 441 -8.16 -17.82 -23.42
CA ARG A 441 -6.70 -18.07 -23.29
C ARG A 441 -6.20 -17.92 -21.84
N GLN A 442 -7.01 -17.36 -20.96
CA GLN A 442 -6.68 -17.16 -19.56
C GLN A 442 -7.28 -18.27 -18.69
N VAL A 443 -6.70 -18.45 -17.52
CA VAL A 443 -7.22 -19.33 -16.47
C VAL A 443 -7.38 -18.53 -15.20
N SER A 444 -8.56 -18.58 -14.64
CA SER A 444 -8.84 -18.03 -13.31
C SER A 444 -8.64 -19.13 -12.29
N LEU A 445 -7.73 -18.90 -11.35
CA LEU A 445 -7.43 -19.78 -10.23
C LEU A 445 -7.91 -19.13 -8.94
N ARG A 446 -8.57 -19.91 -8.09
CA ARG A 446 -8.93 -19.50 -6.74
C ARG A 446 -8.23 -20.42 -5.74
N TYR A 447 -7.38 -19.83 -4.92
CA TYR A 447 -6.61 -20.49 -3.88
C TYR A 447 -6.91 -19.91 -2.51
N GLU A 448 -6.91 -20.75 -1.48
CA GLU A 448 -6.72 -20.32 -0.11
C GLU A 448 -5.24 -20.43 0.23
N LEU A 449 -4.66 -19.35 0.72
CA LEU A 449 -3.24 -19.24 1.05
C LEU A 449 -3.08 -18.63 2.45
N PRO A 450 -2.11 -19.08 3.24
CA PRO A 450 -1.72 -18.36 4.44
C PRO A 450 -1.23 -16.96 4.09
N MET A 451 -1.77 -15.94 4.75
CA MET A 451 -1.49 -14.54 4.43
C MET A 451 0.00 -14.19 4.54
N ASN A 452 0.68 -14.78 5.55
CA ASN A 452 2.12 -14.57 5.73
C ASN A 452 2.96 -15.06 4.53
N GLU A 453 2.50 -16.08 3.79
CA GLU A 453 3.17 -16.57 2.58
C GLU A 453 2.87 -15.69 1.35
N VAL A 454 1.77 -14.92 1.37
CA VAL A 454 1.37 -14.02 0.28
C VAL A 454 2.07 -12.68 0.41
N VAL A 455 2.09 -12.12 1.62
CA VAL A 455 2.54 -10.77 1.89
C VAL A 455 4.03 -10.56 1.57
N LEU A 456 4.90 -11.56 1.84
CA LEU A 456 6.35 -11.36 1.77
C LEU A 456 6.88 -11.25 0.33
N ASP A 457 6.67 -12.27 -0.50
CA ASP A 457 7.33 -12.38 -1.81
C ASP A 457 6.47 -13.02 -2.90
N PHE A 458 5.23 -13.38 -2.59
CA PHE A 458 4.39 -14.14 -3.51
C PHE A 458 4.10 -13.37 -4.81
N PHE A 459 3.85 -12.07 -4.74
CA PHE A 459 3.55 -11.25 -5.90
C PHE A 459 4.74 -11.21 -6.87
N ASP A 460 5.95 -10.96 -6.35
CA ASP A 460 7.17 -10.89 -7.16
C ASP A 460 7.48 -12.25 -7.82
N ARG A 461 7.31 -13.34 -7.06
CA ARG A 461 7.47 -14.70 -7.59
C ARG A 461 6.41 -15.03 -8.63
N LEU A 462 5.16 -14.64 -8.38
CA LEU A 462 4.07 -14.84 -9.33
C LEU A 462 4.38 -14.15 -10.66
N LYS A 463 4.81 -12.89 -10.62
CA LYS A 463 5.26 -12.15 -11.82
C LYS A 463 6.47 -12.83 -12.48
N SER A 464 7.43 -13.28 -11.71
CA SER A 464 8.62 -13.97 -12.22
C SER A 464 8.29 -15.28 -12.94
N VAL A 465 7.51 -16.18 -12.31
CA VAL A 465 7.17 -17.49 -12.89
C VAL A 465 6.22 -17.42 -14.08
N SER A 466 5.46 -16.33 -14.18
CA SER A 466 4.53 -16.04 -15.28
C SER A 466 5.08 -15.07 -16.32
N ARG A 467 6.35 -14.67 -16.22
CA ARG A 467 6.97 -13.65 -17.08
C ARG A 467 6.22 -12.32 -17.11
N GLY A 468 5.62 -11.94 -15.99
CA GLY A 468 4.86 -10.70 -15.82
C GLY A 468 3.38 -10.81 -16.18
N TYR A 469 2.90 -11.92 -16.70
CA TYR A 469 1.53 -12.04 -17.21
C TYR A 469 0.47 -12.40 -16.16
N ALA A 470 0.85 -13.00 -15.03
CA ALA A 470 -0.14 -13.32 -14.00
C ALA A 470 -0.48 -12.11 -13.15
N SER A 471 -1.74 -11.97 -12.82
CA SER A 471 -2.24 -10.97 -11.87
C SER A 471 -2.85 -11.64 -10.65
N LEU A 472 -2.84 -10.91 -9.53
CA LEU A 472 -3.29 -11.35 -8.23
C LEU A 472 -4.19 -10.30 -7.60
N ASP A 473 -5.31 -10.75 -7.07
CA ASP A 473 -6.12 -10.07 -6.08
C ASP A 473 -6.36 -11.00 -4.91
N TYR A 474 -6.37 -10.50 -3.68
CA TYR A 474 -6.61 -11.33 -2.51
C TYR A 474 -7.42 -10.61 -1.43
N GLN A 475 -8.17 -11.39 -0.66
CA GLN A 475 -8.99 -10.89 0.43
C GLN A 475 -8.87 -11.81 1.65
N PHE A 476 -8.87 -11.20 2.84
CA PHE A 476 -8.93 -11.96 4.09
C PHE A 476 -10.23 -12.78 4.16
N GLU A 477 -10.11 -14.05 4.52
CA GLU A 477 -11.25 -14.97 4.64
C GLU A 477 -11.52 -15.33 6.10
N ARG A 478 -10.55 -15.93 6.79
CA ARG A 478 -10.70 -16.42 8.16
C ARG A 478 -9.36 -16.68 8.83
N PHE A 479 -9.41 -16.92 10.14
CA PHE A 479 -8.29 -17.52 10.86
C PHE A 479 -8.42 -19.04 10.85
N GLN A 480 -7.29 -19.74 10.73
CA GLN A 480 -7.22 -21.21 10.70
C GLN A 480 -6.09 -21.71 11.58
N ALA A 481 -6.39 -22.75 12.38
CA ALA A 481 -5.39 -23.41 13.22
C ALA A 481 -4.21 -23.93 12.39
N ALA A 482 -2.99 -23.64 12.87
CA ALA A 482 -1.76 -24.05 12.20
C ALA A 482 -0.64 -24.34 13.20
N SER A 483 0.29 -25.21 12.80
CA SER A 483 1.46 -25.56 13.62
C SER A 483 2.53 -24.49 13.50
N LEU A 484 2.37 -23.39 14.23
CA LEU A 484 3.27 -22.24 14.20
C LEU A 484 4.28 -22.29 15.33
N VAL A 485 5.46 -21.74 15.11
CA VAL A 485 6.52 -21.62 16.11
C VAL A 485 7.23 -20.27 15.99
N ARG A 486 7.70 -19.74 17.12
CA ARG A 486 8.60 -18.59 17.11
C ARG A 486 10.02 -19.03 16.83
N LEU A 487 10.61 -18.46 15.80
CA LEU A 487 12.00 -18.61 15.42
C LEU A 487 12.79 -17.43 15.97
N ASP A 488 13.62 -17.66 16.98
CA ASP A 488 14.48 -16.66 17.59
C ASP A 488 15.85 -16.62 16.89
N VAL A 489 16.41 -15.45 16.74
CA VAL A 489 17.80 -15.24 16.29
C VAL A 489 18.66 -14.85 17.48
N LEU A 490 19.79 -15.57 17.66
CA LEU A 490 20.76 -15.26 18.68
C LEU A 490 22.11 -14.87 18.04
N ILE A 491 22.69 -13.79 18.53
CA ILE A 491 24.02 -13.33 18.14
C ILE A 491 24.93 -13.42 19.36
N ASN A 492 25.95 -14.28 19.28
CA ASN A 492 26.83 -14.63 20.40
C ASN A 492 26.14 -15.21 21.64
N GLY A 493 24.89 -15.68 21.50
CA GLY A 493 24.09 -16.22 22.59
C GLY A 493 23.01 -15.25 23.08
N ASP A 494 23.10 -13.98 22.72
CA ASP A 494 22.10 -12.97 23.08
C ASP A 494 20.99 -12.97 22.03
N ARG A 495 19.74 -12.98 22.47
CA ARG A 495 18.56 -12.94 21.61
C ARG A 495 18.41 -11.51 21.04
N VAL A 496 18.11 -11.42 19.75
CA VAL A 496 17.75 -10.18 19.08
C VAL A 496 16.25 -10.24 18.75
N ASP A 497 15.45 -9.57 19.56
CA ASP A 497 13.98 -9.56 19.48
C ASP A 497 13.47 -9.07 18.12
N ALA A 498 14.06 -8.01 17.59
CA ALA A 498 13.73 -7.42 16.30
C ALA A 498 13.96 -8.35 15.07
N LEU A 499 14.64 -9.48 15.25
CA LEU A 499 14.88 -10.50 14.22
C LEU A 499 14.04 -11.77 14.42
N ALA A 500 13.18 -11.80 15.43
CA ALA A 500 12.31 -12.95 15.68
C ALA A 500 11.21 -13.06 14.61
N LEU A 501 10.82 -14.28 14.27
CA LEU A 501 9.77 -14.58 13.28
C LEU A 501 8.78 -15.61 13.81
N ILE A 502 7.53 -15.54 13.36
CA ILE A 502 6.56 -16.62 13.49
C ILE A 502 6.50 -17.38 12.17
N VAL A 503 6.79 -18.66 12.18
CA VAL A 503 6.88 -19.51 10.98
C VAL A 503 6.17 -20.83 11.19
N HIS A 504 5.75 -21.47 10.10
CA HIS A 504 5.22 -22.84 10.17
C HIS A 504 6.34 -23.82 10.59
N ARG A 505 6.03 -24.76 11.48
CA ARG A 505 7.00 -25.68 12.07
C ARG A 505 7.81 -26.44 11.02
N ASP A 506 7.16 -26.90 9.95
CA ASP A 506 7.82 -27.69 8.90
C ASP A 506 8.85 -26.88 8.12
N GLN A 507 8.66 -25.57 8.01
CA GLN A 507 9.56 -24.65 7.30
C GLN A 507 10.63 -24.04 8.23
N ALA A 508 10.48 -24.16 9.55
CA ALA A 508 11.32 -23.47 10.53
C ALA A 508 12.81 -23.80 10.38
N GLN A 509 13.16 -25.06 10.08
CA GLN A 509 14.55 -25.46 9.91
C GLN A 509 15.18 -24.88 8.64
N SER A 510 14.46 -24.88 7.51
CA SER A 510 14.95 -24.32 6.25
C SER A 510 15.05 -22.81 6.34
N LYS A 511 14.03 -22.12 6.82
CA LYS A 511 14.03 -20.66 7.03
C LYS A 511 15.12 -20.23 8.02
N GLY A 512 15.28 -20.95 9.15
CA GLY A 512 16.33 -20.68 10.12
C GLY A 512 17.74 -20.83 9.54
N ARG A 513 17.98 -21.84 8.69
CA ARG A 513 19.28 -22.02 8.02
C ARG A 513 19.58 -20.88 7.04
N MET A 514 18.61 -20.56 6.18
CA MET A 514 18.76 -19.44 5.22
C MET A 514 19.04 -18.12 5.93
N LEU A 515 18.31 -17.83 7.01
CA LEU A 515 18.48 -16.62 7.77
C LEU A 515 19.89 -16.49 8.36
N VAL A 516 20.40 -17.52 9.05
CA VAL A 516 21.75 -17.46 9.65
C VAL A 516 22.85 -17.41 8.60
N GLU A 517 22.66 -17.98 7.40
CA GLU A 517 23.59 -17.88 6.28
C GLU A 517 23.62 -16.47 5.69
N LYS A 518 22.46 -15.87 5.41
CA LYS A 518 22.38 -14.48 4.92
C LYS A 518 22.96 -13.49 5.95
N MET A 519 22.61 -13.63 7.21
CA MET A 519 23.17 -12.77 8.25
C MET A 519 24.68 -12.89 8.39
N LYS A 520 25.23 -14.08 8.18
CA LYS A 520 26.70 -14.26 8.20
C LYS A 520 27.39 -13.44 7.13
N ASP A 521 26.79 -13.25 5.98
CA ASP A 521 27.36 -12.49 4.87
C ASP A 521 27.23 -10.97 5.10
N LEU A 522 26.20 -10.53 5.83
CA LEU A 522 25.93 -9.13 6.12
C LEU A 522 26.65 -8.61 7.36
N ILE A 523 26.78 -9.42 8.42
CA ILE A 523 27.45 -8.99 9.64
C ILE A 523 28.95 -8.85 9.37
N PRO A 524 29.54 -7.67 9.60
CA PRO A 524 30.96 -7.42 9.34
C PRO A 524 31.84 -8.25 10.28
N ARG A 525 33.01 -8.67 9.77
CA ARG A 525 33.98 -9.42 10.57
C ARG A 525 34.50 -8.57 11.71
N GLN A 526 34.32 -9.05 12.92
CA GLN A 526 34.82 -8.45 14.15
C GLN A 526 36.22 -8.98 14.53
N MET A 527 36.83 -8.47 15.59
CA MET A 527 38.11 -8.96 16.13
C MET A 527 37.98 -10.34 16.80
N TYR A 528 36.77 -10.85 16.96
CA TYR A 528 36.40 -12.17 17.51
C TYR A 528 35.38 -12.87 16.61
N ASP A 529 35.20 -14.18 16.81
CA ASP A 529 34.24 -14.95 16.05
C ASP A 529 32.81 -14.65 16.57
N VAL A 530 31.90 -14.26 15.65
CA VAL A 530 30.52 -13.99 15.95
C VAL A 530 29.68 -15.23 15.60
N ALA A 531 29.04 -15.83 16.58
CA ALA A 531 28.13 -16.94 16.38
C ALA A 531 26.72 -16.43 16.12
N ILE A 532 26.13 -16.81 14.99
CA ILE A 532 24.75 -16.52 14.63
C ILE A 532 23.98 -17.84 14.70
N GLN A 533 22.86 -17.86 15.43
CA GLN A 533 22.11 -19.06 15.69
C GLN A 533 20.60 -18.77 15.51
N ALA A 534 19.89 -19.73 14.93
CA ALA A 534 18.44 -19.75 14.94
C ALA A 534 17.94 -20.82 15.91
N ALA A 535 16.94 -20.47 16.73
CA ALA A 535 16.46 -21.35 17.78
C ALA A 535 14.92 -21.34 17.87
N ILE A 536 14.36 -22.44 18.31
CA ILE A 536 12.93 -22.59 18.64
C ILE A 536 12.83 -23.01 20.11
N GLY A 537 12.18 -22.18 20.95
CA GLY A 537 11.99 -22.52 22.36
C GLY A 537 13.29 -22.84 23.11
N GLY A 538 14.42 -22.21 22.72
CA GLY A 538 15.76 -22.45 23.31
C GLY A 538 16.59 -23.56 22.63
N HIS A 539 16.01 -24.38 21.74
CA HIS A 539 16.74 -25.37 20.95
C HIS A 539 17.30 -24.75 19.67
N ILE A 540 18.63 -24.81 19.52
CA ILE A 540 19.32 -24.31 18.32
C ILE A 540 19.07 -25.28 17.17
N ILE A 541 18.44 -24.78 16.09
CA ILE A 541 18.13 -25.55 14.88
C ILE A 541 19.08 -25.26 13.72
N ALA A 542 19.71 -24.07 13.70
CA ALA A 542 20.71 -23.70 12.72
C ALA A 542 21.79 -22.81 13.35
N ARG A 543 23.00 -22.90 12.82
CA ARG A 543 24.14 -22.10 13.30
C ARG A 543 25.08 -21.76 12.16
N SER A 544 25.53 -20.50 12.13
CA SER A 544 26.64 -20.04 11.29
C SER A 544 27.64 -19.22 12.13
N THR A 545 28.83 -18.96 11.61
CA THR A 545 29.85 -18.21 12.35
C THR A 545 30.57 -17.27 11.41
N VAL A 546 30.54 -15.98 11.73
CA VAL A 546 31.40 -14.96 11.10
C VAL A 546 32.81 -15.06 11.72
N LYS A 547 33.79 -15.47 10.93
CA LYS A 547 35.14 -15.65 11.44
C LYS A 547 35.80 -14.30 11.72
N ALA A 548 36.52 -14.23 12.85
CA ALA A 548 37.27 -13.04 13.24
C ALA A 548 38.28 -12.58 12.20
N LEU A 549 38.51 -11.27 12.16
CA LEU A 549 39.67 -10.72 11.45
C LEU A 549 40.94 -11.36 11.96
N ARG A 550 41.75 -11.96 11.07
CA ARG A 550 43.02 -12.60 11.41
C ARG A 550 44.17 -11.67 11.07
N LYS A 551 44.85 -11.17 12.10
CA LYS A 551 46.21 -10.66 11.91
C LYS A 551 47.14 -11.87 11.79
N ASN A 552 47.94 -11.95 10.73
CA ASN A 552 48.93 -13.02 10.59
C ASN A 552 50.06 -12.79 11.58
N VAL A 553 49.87 -13.25 12.82
CA VAL A 553 50.86 -13.08 13.90
C VAL A 553 52.11 -13.96 13.71
N THR A 554 52.04 -14.93 12.77
CA THR A 554 53.13 -15.83 12.45
C THR A 554 53.92 -15.39 11.21
N ALA A 555 53.52 -14.33 10.49
CA ALA A 555 54.19 -13.85 9.27
C ALA A 555 55.65 -13.47 9.47
N LYS A 556 56.03 -13.03 10.69
CA LYS A 556 57.42 -12.67 11.04
C LYS A 556 58.20 -13.81 11.71
N CYS A 557 57.62 -15.03 11.80
CA CYS A 557 58.34 -16.18 12.36
C CYS A 557 59.08 -16.92 11.23
N TYR A 558 60.33 -16.50 10.95
CA TYR A 558 61.24 -17.20 10.06
C TYR A 558 61.83 -18.44 10.78
N GLY A 559 61.80 -19.60 10.12
CA GLY A 559 62.36 -20.85 10.64
C GLY A 559 61.38 -21.69 11.48
N GLY A 560 61.66 -22.95 11.62
CA GLY A 560 60.79 -24.01 12.13
C GLY A 560 60.46 -24.00 13.63
N ASP A 561 60.45 -22.86 14.32
CA ASP A 561 60.07 -22.79 15.75
C ASP A 561 58.54 -22.98 15.94
N ILE A 562 58.15 -24.25 15.99
CA ILE A 562 56.77 -24.71 16.18
C ILE A 562 56.23 -24.24 17.53
N THR A 563 57.05 -24.18 18.56
CA THR A 563 56.68 -23.80 19.93
C THR A 563 56.28 -22.32 20.01
N ARG A 564 57.04 -21.45 19.38
CA ARG A 564 56.76 -20.01 19.29
C ARG A 564 55.53 -19.71 18.49
N LYS A 565 55.32 -20.43 17.36
CA LYS A 565 54.08 -20.32 16.56
C LYS A 565 52.85 -20.73 17.36
N LYS A 566 52.90 -21.87 18.09
CA LYS A 566 51.82 -22.31 18.98
C LYS A 566 51.48 -21.26 20.05
N LYS A 567 52.52 -20.75 20.75
CA LYS A 567 52.36 -19.76 21.83
C LYS A 567 51.74 -18.44 21.33
N LEU A 568 52.09 -17.98 20.13
CA LEU A 568 51.52 -16.80 19.51
C LEU A 568 50.05 -17.01 19.11
N LEU A 569 49.70 -18.18 18.58
CA LEU A 569 48.34 -18.56 18.24
C LEU A 569 47.46 -18.71 19.49
N GLU A 570 47.99 -19.27 20.58
CA GLU A 570 47.28 -19.36 21.88
C GLU A 570 47.01 -17.98 22.48
N LYS A 571 47.99 -17.07 22.50
CA LYS A 571 47.79 -15.68 22.94
C LYS A 571 46.76 -14.94 22.08
N GLN A 572 46.77 -15.18 20.78
CA GLN A 572 45.75 -14.60 19.89
C GLN A 572 44.34 -15.15 20.20
N LYS A 573 44.23 -16.45 20.49
CA LYS A 573 42.97 -17.11 20.88
C LYS A 573 42.44 -16.58 22.22
N GLU A 574 43.31 -16.42 23.22
CA GLU A 574 42.95 -15.82 24.51
C GLU A 574 42.51 -14.36 24.38
N GLY A 575 43.27 -13.57 23.58
CA GLY A 575 42.92 -12.17 23.29
C GLY A 575 41.53 -12.03 22.67
N LYS A 576 41.23 -12.90 21.68
CA LYS A 576 39.90 -12.95 21.06
C LYS A 576 38.80 -13.34 22.04
N LYS A 577 39.05 -14.29 22.96
CA LYS A 577 38.11 -14.70 23.99
C LYS A 577 37.79 -13.57 24.96
N ARG A 578 38.78 -12.75 25.35
CA ARG A 578 38.60 -11.56 26.19
C ARG A 578 37.82 -10.46 25.47
N MET A 579 38.11 -10.19 24.18
CA MET A 579 37.38 -9.21 23.39
C MET A 579 35.92 -9.59 23.20
N LYS A 580 35.63 -10.88 23.04
CA LYS A 580 34.24 -11.38 22.95
C LYS A 580 33.41 -11.12 24.24
N GLN A 581 34.07 -11.08 25.41
CA GLN A 581 33.42 -10.84 26.70
C GLN A 581 33.08 -9.35 26.95
N VAL A 582 33.66 -8.42 26.18
CA VAL A 582 33.54 -6.97 26.39
C VAL A 582 32.92 -6.25 25.19
N GLY A 583 32.92 -6.88 23.99
CA GLY A 583 32.46 -6.24 22.76
C GLY A 583 31.00 -6.57 22.47
N SER A 584 30.19 -5.55 22.24
CA SER A 584 28.89 -5.66 21.57
C SER A 584 29.09 -5.89 20.07
N VAL A 585 28.21 -6.66 19.45
CA VAL A 585 28.22 -6.88 17.99
C VAL A 585 27.34 -5.82 17.34
N GLU A 586 27.92 -5.00 16.49
CA GLU A 586 27.13 -4.09 15.64
C GLU A 586 26.41 -4.93 14.57
N VAL A 587 25.08 -4.83 14.55
CA VAL A 587 24.22 -5.44 13.54
C VAL A 587 23.84 -4.34 12.55
N PRO A 588 24.30 -4.43 11.29
CA PRO A 588 23.97 -3.41 10.29
C PRO A 588 22.49 -3.45 9.92
N GLN A 589 21.95 -2.33 9.44
CA GLN A 589 20.55 -2.20 9.03
C GLN A 589 20.14 -3.26 7.99
N GLU A 590 21.04 -3.58 7.06
CA GLU A 590 20.81 -4.58 6.03
C GLU A 590 20.56 -5.98 6.59
N ALA A 591 21.01 -6.27 7.80
CA ALA A 591 20.74 -7.56 8.46
C ALA A 591 19.27 -7.68 8.89
N PHE A 592 18.61 -6.60 9.27
CA PHE A 592 17.17 -6.58 9.55
C PHE A 592 16.36 -6.74 8.26
N LEU A 593 16.80 -6.09 7.17
CA LEU A 593 16.19 -6.23 5.84
C LEU A 593 16.43 -7.60 5.20
N ALA A 594 17.48 -8.33 5.61
CA ALA A 594 17.78 -9.67 5.09
C ALA A 594 16.67 -10.68 5.40
N VAL A 595 15.93 -10.45 6.47
CA VAL A 595 14.77 -11.27 6.85
C VAL A 595 13.67 -11.17 5.79
N LEU A 596 13.50 -9.98 5.17
CA LEU A 596 12.54 -9.73 4.10
C LEU A 596 12.82 -10.51 2.80
N LYS A 597 14.11 -10.80 2.55
CA LYS A 597 14.59 -11.40 1.30
C LYS A 597 14.97 -12.87 1.45
N MET A 598 14.43 -13.58 2.45
CA MET A 598 14.83 -14.98 2.71
C MET A 598 14.48 -15.94 1.57
N ASP A 599 13.48 -15.64 0.81
CA ASP A 599 12.97 -16.53 -0.24
C ASP A 599 13.39 -16.09 -1.66
N SER A 600 14.20 -15.05 -1.81
CA SER A 600 14.69 -14.56 -3.11
C SER A 600 15.99 -15.25 -3.56
#